data_5e9f2e5cb0b1169caf1b3444fdf74b55
#
_entry.id   5e9f2e5cb0b1169caf1b3444fdf74b55
#
_cell.length_a   1.000
_cell.length_b   1.000
_cell.length_c   1.000
_cell.angle_alpha   90.00
_cell.angle_beta   90.00
_cell.angle_gamma   90.00
#
_symmetry.space_group_name_H-M   'P 1'
#
loop_
_entity.id
_entity.type
_entity.pdbx_description
1 polymer ?
#
loop_
_entity_poly.entity_id
_entity_poly.type
_entity_poly.pdbx_seq_one_letter_code
_entity_poly.pdbx_strand_id
1 'polypeptide(L)'
;LVVAPLFNPDGNDAIDPGNRRLHLPKLTGQLGPDSGVGTRVNAAKINLNRDYLRLESEEMRLLQTRVCQPWAPDLTIDNHATNGSVHRFSMTYDIPHTVDSGRGEPIRYMRERLLPPVTAALKANHGLDAGWYGNFVEDERALDADREAEPGAPVREGWMTYPHHPRFGSNYRGLTGRMDLLLECYSYISFAERVRTAYAFMLETLRHVAAHRDEVVQTVAESITPRERIAIRYGLERFESPIEILTRTPRTLDGAPTALSLPYLGRFVGSTVVDRPTAYLVPARMAAHLRLHGLTLREAVGTFEVEVPVVEGLGSKGGRAILEAEAVGELSVSWRRGPRTVPPGWALVPTDQPLGAVAVYLCEPESDDGAVENGLLPAPGLGEELALWRVPALG
;
A
#
# COMPACT_ATOMS: atom_id res chain seq x y z
N LEU A 1 9.47 -0.51 -21.22
CA LEU A 1 8.20 -1.07 -20.72
C LEU A 1 8.38 -2.56 -20.40
N VAL A 2 8.01 -2.95 -19.19
CA VAL A 2 7.94 -4.35 -18.75
C VAL A 2 6.47 -4.65 -18.44
N VAL A 3 5.98 -5.82 -18.84
CA VAL A 3 4.58 -6.22 -18.62
C VAL A 3 4.57 -7.58 -17.93
N ALA A 4 3.86 -7.66 -16.80
CA ALA A 4 3.50 -8.92 -16.14
C ALA A 4 2.01 -9.22 -16.45
N PRO A 5 1.72 -9.95 -17.55
CA PRO A 5 0.34 -10.10 -18.02
C PRO A 5 -0.51 -10.98 -17.11
N LEU A 6 0.13 -11.81 -16.29
CA LEU A 6 -0.52 -12.75 -15.38
C LEU A 6 0.32 -12.84 -14.10
N PHE A 7 -0.12 -12.13 -13.06
CA PHE A 7 0.61 -12.06 -11.79
C PHE A 7 0.19 -13.15 -10.79
N ASN A 8 -1.10 -13.54 -10.79
CA ASN A 8 -1.63 -14.61 -9.95
C ASN A 8 -2.15 -15.76 -10.84
N PRO A 9 -1.28 -16.65 -11.35
CA PRO A 9 -1.70 -17.74 -12.25
C PRO A 9 -2.68 -18.70 -11.56
N ASP A 10 -2.44 -19.05 -10.32
CA ASP A 10 -3.31 -19.97 -9.56
C ASP A 10 -4.73 -19.41 -9.42
N GLY A 11 -4.82 -18.16 -8.99
CA GLY A 11 -6.10 -17.48 -8.86
C GLY A 11 -6.80 -17.28 -10.20
N ASN A 12 -6.05 -17.01 -11.26
CA ASN A 12 -6.59 -16.87 -12.60
C ASN A 12 -7.17 -18.19 -13.13
N ASP A 13 -6.50 -19.31 -12.91
CA ASP A 13 -6.89 -20.62 -13.45
C ASP A 13 -8.02 -21.27 -12.63
N ALA A 14 -8.25 -20.83 -11.40
CA ALA A 14 -9.35 -21.29 -10.55
C ALA A 14 -10.70 -20.70 -10.97
N ILE A 15 -11.05 -20.76 -12.25
CA ILE A 15 -12.29 -20.19 -12.81
C ILE A 15 -13.49 -21.01 -12.35
N ASP A 16 -14.47 -20.33 -11.74
CA ASP A 16 -15.73 -20.95 -11.33
C ASP A 16 -16.86 -19.90 -11.35
N PRO A 17 -18.09 -20.27 -11.81
CA PRO A 17 -19.25 -19.36 -11.81
C PRO A 17 -19.68 -18.87 -10.42
N GLY A 18 -19.29 -19.56 -9.37
CA GLY A 18 -19.54 -19.16 -7.97
C GLY A 18 -18.54 -18.14 -7.43
N ASN A 19 -17.37 -18.02 -8.06
CA ASN A 19 -16.33 -17.11 -7.62
C ASN A 19 -16.73 -15.65 -7.82
N ARG A 20 -16.51 -14.82 -6.77
CA ARG A 20 -16.75 -13.36 -6.83
C ARG A 20 -18.09 -12.98 -7.49
N ARG A 21 -19.10 -13.79 -7.27
CA ARG A 21 -20.45 -13.56 -7.82
C ARG A 21 -21.01 -12.24 -7.30
N LEU A 22 -21.59 -11.47 -8.22
CA LEU A 22 -22.18 -10.17 -7.90
C LEU A 22 -23.25 -10.29 -6.82
N HIS A 23 -23.11 -9.51 -5.76
CA HIS A 23 -24.06 -9.40 -4.65
C HIS A 23 -24.21 -7.94 -4.24
N LEU A 24 -25.05 -7.21 -4.96
CA LEU A 24 -25.25 -5.76 -4.76
C LEU A 24 -25.66 -5.36 -3.34
N PRO A 25 -26.53 -6.11 -2.61
CA PRO A 25 -26.84 -5.76 -1.22
C PRO A 25 -25.64 -5.73 -0.29
N LYS A 26 -24.57 -6.50 -0.59
CA LYS A 26 -23.30 -6.48 0.15
C LYS A 26 -22.22 -5.69 -0.56
N LEU A 27 -22.49 -5.05 -1.68
CA LEU A 27 -21.54 -4.30 -2.49
C LEU A 27 -20.28 -5.12 -2.84
N THR A 28 -20.45 -6.42 -3.14
CA THR A 28 -19.35 -7.34 -3.41
C THR A 28 -19.51 -8.07 -4.74
N GLY A 29 -18.42 -8.62 -5.24
CA GLY A 29 -18.39 -9.39 -6.47
C GLY A 29 -18.28 -8.52 -7.71
N GLN A 30 -18.53 -9.12 -8.87
CA GLN A 30 -18.37 -8.46 -10.18
C GLN A 30 -19.30 -9.07 -11.25
N LEU A 31 -19.60 -8.29 -12.28
CA LEU A 31 -20.19 -8.83 -13.49
C LEU A 31 -19.11 -9.62 -14.25
N GLY A 32 -19.19 -10.94 -14.17
CA GLY A 32 -18.29 -11.84 -14.87
C GLY A 32 -18.91 -12.39 -16.13
N PRO A 33 -18.12 -13.09 -16.98
CA PRO A 33 -18.66 -13.97 -17.99
C PRO A 33 -19.42 -15.14 -17.32
N ASP A 34 -20.31 -15.81 -18.08
CA ASP A 34 -21.09 -16.95 -17.55
C ASP A 34 -20.21 -18.12 -17.08
N SER A 35 -19.00 -18.25 -17.65
CA SER A 35 -17.99 -19.22 -17.22
C SER A 35 -17.44 -18.93 -15.80
N GLY A 36 -17.73 -17.77 -15.25
CA GLY A 36 -17.19 -17.31 -14.00
C GLY A 36 -15.83 -16.62 -14.12
N VAL A 37 -15.22 -16.37 -13.00
CA VAL A 37 -13.90 -15.71 -12.86
C VAL A 37 -13.04 -16.48 -11.87
N GLY A 38 -11.75 -16.15 -11.79
CA GLY A 38 -10.82 -16.74 -10.84
C GLY A 38 -11.01 -16.23 -9.40
N THR A 39 -10.06 -16.56 -8.53
CA THR A 39 -10.01 -16.13 -7.14
C THR A 39 -9.01 -15.00 -6.91
N ARG A 40 -9.19 -14.26 -5.80
CA ARG A 40 -8.27 -13.20 -5.40
C ARG A 40 -6.94 -13.74 -4.86
N VAL A 41 -6.98 -14.85 -4.14
CA VAL A 41 -5.81 -15.46 -3.50
C VAL A 41 -5.14 -16.48 -4.41
N ASN A 42 -3.85 -16.73 -4.19
CA ASN A 42 -3.12 -17.80 -4.86
C ASN A 42 -3.45 -19.20 -4.25
N ALA A 43 -2.79 -20.26 -4.70
CA ALA A 43 -2.99 -21.62 -4.20
C ALA A 43 -2.70 -21.76 -2.70
N ALA A 44 -1.76 -20.98 -2.16
CA ALA A 44 -1.46 -20.95 -0.73
C ALA A 44 -2.45 -20.09 0.09
N LYS A 45 -3.53 -19.59 -0.52
CA LYS A 45 -4.53 -18.69 0.08
C LYS A 45 -3.98 -17.33 0.51
N ILE A 46 -2.87 -16.91 -0.06
CA ILE A 46 -2.26 -15.61 0.19
C ILE A 46 -2.87 -14.59 -0.78
N ASN A 47 -3.29 -13.44 -0.21
CA ASN A 47 -3.66 -12.26 -0.99
C ASN A 47 -2.39 -11.50 -1.37
N LEU A 48 -2.00 -11.55 -2.65
CA LEU A 48 -0.74 -10.97 -3.13
C LEU A 48 -0.65 -9.46 -2.89
N ASN A 49 -1.78 -8.73 -2.94
CA ASN A 49 -1.80 -7.30 -2.61
C ASN A 49 -1.89 -7.03 -1.09
N ARG A 50 -1.37 -7.94 -0.26
CA ARG A 50 -1.10 -7.82 1.18
C ARG A 50 0.28 -8.35 1.53
N ASP A 51 1.05 -8.75 0.52
CA ASP A 51 2.28 -9.50 0.69
C ASP A 51 3.56 -8.72 0.33
N TYR A 52 3.43 -7.43 -0.03
CA TYR A 52 4.57 -6.61 -0.49
C TYR A 52 5.66 -6.41 0.58
N LEU A 53 5.31 -6.37 1.86
CA LEU A 53 6.28 -6.34 2.95
C LEU A 53 6.65 -7.73 3.47
N ARG A 54 5.71 -8.69 3.42
CA ARG A 54 5.92 -10.02 3.99
C ARG A 54 6.71 -10.94 3.08
N LEU A 55 6.53 -10.83 1.75
CA LEU A 55 7.17 -11.65 0.73
C LEU A 55 7.05 -13.15 1.02
N GLU A 56 5.89 -13.60 1.50
CA GLU A 56 5.62 -15.01 1.83
C GLU A 56 5.35 -15.85 0.59
N SER A 57 4.67 -15.27 -0.41
CA SER A 57 4.37 -15.95 -1.67
C SER A 57 5.58 -16.00 -2.60
N GLU A 58 5.62 -17.01 -3.44
CA GLU A 58 6.66 -17.13 -4.47
C GLU A 58 6.51 -16.01 -5.52
N GLU A 59 5.27 -15.70 -5.90
CA GLU A 59 4.95 -14.65 -6.88
C GLU A 59 5.53 -13.30 -6.44
N MET A 60 5.36 -12.92 -5.17
CA MET A 60 5.90 -11.67 -4.65
C MET A 60 7.41 -11.66 -4.58
N ARG A 61 8.04 -12.77 -4.17
CA ARG A 61 9.52 -12.90 -4.20
C ARG A 61 10.06 -12.78 -5.60
N LEU A 62 9.40 -13.42 -6.59
CA LEU A 62 9.80 -13.34 -7.99
C LEU A 62 9.59 -11.92 -8.54
N LEU A 63 8.46 -11.27 -8.24
CA LEU A 63 8.22 -9.87 -8.61
C LEU A 63 9.36 -8.97 -8.09
N GLN A 64 9.72 -9.07 -6.82
CA GLN A 64 10.79 -8.26 -6.23
C GLN A 64 12.14 -8.56 -6.84
N THR A 65 12.53 -9.85 -6.90
CA THR A 65 13.91 -10.22 -7.27
C THR A 65 14.16 -10.27 -8.78
N ARG A 66 13.14 -10.52 -9.60
CA ARG A 66 13.26 -10.66 -11.06
C ARG A 66 12.76 -9.45 -11.86
N VAL A 67 11.92 -8.64 -11.26
CA VAL A 67 11.34 -7.47 -11.94
C VAL A 67 11.74 -6.17 -11.24
N CYS A 68 11.33 -5.97 -9.98
CA CYS A 68 11.51 -4.68 -9.32
C CYS A 68 12.98 -4.32 -9.10
N GLN A 69 13.81 -5.26 -8.68
CA GLN A 69 15.23 -4.99 -8.44
C GLN A 69 16.02 -4.78 -9.76
N PRO A 70 16.00 -5.68 -10.76
CA PRO A 70 16.81 -5.51 -11.95
C PRO A 70 16.33 -4.42 -12.90
N TRP A 71 15.02 -4.16 -12.98
CA TRP A 71 14.45 -3.14 -13.86
C TRP A 71 14.26 -1.78 -13.19
N ALA A 72 14.17 -1.76 -11.86
CA ALA A 72 13.97 -0.57 -11.05
C ALA A 72 12.96 0.43 -11.66
N PRO A 73 11.73 0.01 -11.99
CA PRO A 73 10.78 0.84 -12.74
C PRO A 73 10.45 2.14 -11.99
N ASP A 74 10.46 3.27 -12.71
CA ASP A 74 10.12 4.58 -12.14
C ASP A 74 8.63 4.70 -11.85
N LEU A 75 7.80 4.14 -12.74
CA LEU A 75 6.34 4.04 -12.58
C LEU A 75 5.89 2.60 -12.72
N THR A 76 5.07 2.15 -11.80
CA THR A 76 4.31 0.89 -11.89
C THR A 76 2.84 1.23 -12.11
N ILE A 77 2.14 0.41 -12.91
CA ILE A 77 0.68 0.44 -13.07
C ILE A 77 0.14 -0.89 -12.59
N ASP A 78 -0.67 -0.89 -11.55
CA ASP A 78 -1.31 -2.08 -10.98
C ASP A 78 -2.81 -2.09 -11.32
N ASN A 79 -3.24 -3.06 -12.14
CA ASN A 79 -4.61 -3.13 -12.63
C ASN A 79 -5.46 -4.07 -11.80
N HIS A 80 -6.52 -3.52 -11.25
CA HIS A 80 -7.53 -4.19 -10.44
C HIS A 80 -8.94 -4.05 -11.00
N ALA A 81 -9.88 -4.72 -10.35
CA ALA A 81 -11.31 -4.51 -10.54
C ALA A 81 -11.95 -4.28 -9.16
N THR A 82 -12.55 -3.10 -8.98
CA THR A 82 -13.15 -2.68 -7.71
C THR A 82 -14.57 -3.20 -7.55
N ASN A 83 -14.95 -3.45 -6.32
CA ASN A 83 -16.33 -3.55 -5.86
C ASN A 83 -16.58 -2.42 -4.84
N GLY A 84 -17.72 -2.43 -4.18
CA GLY A 84 -18.09 -1.41 -3.20
C GLY A 84 -19.17 -0.48 -3.71
N SER A 85 -19.05 0.79 -3.40
CA SER A 85 -20.09 1.80 -3.64
C SER A 85 -20.55 1.91 -5.08
N VAL A 86 -21.83 2.20 -5.27
CA VAL A 86 -22.39 2.45 -6.60
C VAL A 86 -21.96 3.84 -7.06
N HIS A 87 -21.12 3.88 -8.09
CA HIS A 87 -20.66 5.10 -8.75
C HIS A 87 -20.74 4.97 -10.28
N ARG A 88 -20.38 6.03 -11.01
CA ARG A 88 -20.46 6.08 -12.48
C ARG A 88 -19.11 6.27 -13.15
N PHE A 89 -18.02 6.21 -12.42
CA PHE A 89 -16.70 6.14 -13.02
C PHE A 89 -16.50 4.75 -13.65
N SER A 90 -16.00 4.72 -14.88
CA SER A 90 -15.59 3.47 -15.52
C SER A 90 -14.29 2.92 -14.91
N MET A 91 -13.45 3.85 -14.45
CA MET A 91 -12.19 3.60 -13.75
C MET A 91 -12.11 4.49 -12.52
N THR A 92 -11.74 3.91 -11.39
CA THR A 92 -11.19 4.69 -10.28
C THR A 92 -9.70 4.43 -10.18
N TYR A 93 -8.96 5.37 -9.66
CA TYR A 93 -7.50 5.31 -9.52
C TYR A 93 -7.06 5.85 -8.17
N ASP A 94 -5.89 5.39 -7.72
CA ASP A 94 -5.22 5.99 -6.58
C ASP A 94 -3.69 5.95 -6.75
N ILE A 95 -3.01 6.59 -5.83
CA ILE A 95 -1.57 6.73 -5.76
C ILE A 95 -1.09 6.39 -4.35
N PRO A 96 0.22 6.22 -4.11
CA PRO A 96 0.73 5.91 -2.78
C PRO A 96 0.32 6.91 -1.72
N HIS A 97 0.08 6.43 -0.51
CA HIS A 97 -0.28 7.24 0.66
C HIS A 97 0.90 7.45 1.63
N THR A 98 2.06 6.86 1.37
CA THR A 98 3.26 6.88 2.24
C THR A 98 4.11 8.15 2.07
N VAL A 99 3.43 9.31 2.01
CA VAL A 99 4.04 10.64 1.70
C VAL A 99 5.12 11.10 2.69
N ASP A 100 5.02 10.66 3.95
CA ASP A 100 5.94 11.03 5.01
C ASP A 100 6.95 9.92 5.38
N SER A 101 6.88 8.76 4.71
CA SER A 101 7.84 7.64 4.88
C SER A 101 8.81 7.56 3.70
N GLY A 102 8.30 7.48 2.47
CA GLY A 102 9.06 7.71 1.25
C GLY A 102 9.24 9.20 0.97
N ARG A 103 9.63 9.52 -0.26
CA ARG A 103 9.63 10.91 -0.75
C ARG A 103 8.26 11.27 -1.30
N GLY A 104 7.77 12.44 -0.94
CA GLY A 104 6.45 12.91 -1.38
C GLY A 104 6.42 13.44 -2.82
N GLU A 105 7.57 13.75 -3.40
CA GLU A 105 7.69 14.36 -4.72
C GLU A 105 7.06 13.49 -5.84
N PRO A 106 7.32 12.17 -5.94
CA PRO A 106 6.68 11.32 -6.94
C PRO A 106 5.15 11.26 -6.78
N ILE A 107 4.67 11.23 -5.52
CA ILE A 107 3.24 11.21 -5.20
C ILE A 107 2.58 12.53 -5.62
N ARG A 108 3.24 13.65 -5.34
CA ARG A 108 2.77 14.99 -5.75
C ARG A 108 2.76 15.11 -7.27
N TYR A 109 3.83 14.66 -7.95
CA TYR A 109 3.89 14.66 -9.41
C TYR A 109 2.71 13.91 -10.02
N MET A 110 2.41 12.71 -9.53
CA MET A 110 1.27 11.95 -10.01
C MET A 110 -0.05 12.68 -9.81
N ARG A 111 -0.28 13.27 -8.65
CA ARG A 111 -1.50 14.00 -8.32
C ARG A 111 -1.71 15.24 -9.17
N GLU A 112 -0.66 16.03 -9.38
CA GLU A 112 -0.74 17.37 -9.95
C GLU A 112 -0.39 17.43 -11.44
N ARG A 113 0.46 16.54 -11.92
CA ARG A 113 1.04 16.60 -13.27
C ARG A 113 0.65 15.43 -14.17
N LEU A 114 0.47 14.23 -13.62
CA LEU A 114 0.15 13.03 -14.41
C LEU A 114 -1.36 12.80 -14.53
N LEU A 115 -2.06 12.71 -13.41
CA LEU A 115 -3.47 12.30 -13.40
C LEU A 115 -4.42 13.29 -14.08
N PRO A 116 -4.33 14.64 -13.88
CA PRO A 116 -5.26 15.56 -14.52
C PRO A 116 -5.24 15.49 -16.05
N PRO A 117 -4.10 15.57 -16.76
CA PRO A 117 -4.11 15.46 -18.21
C PRO A 117 -4.49 14.04 -18.71
N VAL A 118 -4.12 12.98 -17.99
CA VAL A 118 -4.50 11.59 -18.36
C VAL A 118 -6.01 11.41 -18.29
N THR A 119 -6.65 11.86 -17.23
CA THR A 119 -8.11 11.75 -17.07
C THR A 119 -8.86 12.62 -18.07
N ALA A 120 -8.35 13.82 -18.37
CA ALA A 120 -8.90 14.67 -19.42
C ALA A 120 -8.81 14.02 -20.81
N ALA A 121 -7.65 13.42 -21.14
CA ALA A 121 -7.46 12.68 -22.40
C ALA A 121 -8.34 11.44 -22.47
N LEU A 122 -8.50 10.71 -21.37
CA LEU A 122 -9.41 9.57 -21.29
C LEU A 122 -10.84 9.97 -21.62
N LYS A 123 -11.31 11.08 -21.06
CA LYS A 123 -12.65 11.61 -21.36
C LYS A 123 -12.77 12.06 -22.80
N ALA A 124 -11.81 12.84 -23.31
CA ALA A 124 -11.85 13.40 -24.67
C ALA A 124 -11.75 12.33 -25.76
N ASN A 125 -10.84 11.37 -25.61
CA ASN A 125 -10.52 10.39 -26.63
C ASN A 125 -11.39 9.12 -26.58
N HIS A 126 -11.89 8.77 -25.39
CA HIS A 126 -12.59 7.50 -25.16
C HIS A 126 -14.00 7.67 -24.57
N GLY A 127 -14.40 8.87 -24.17
CA GLY A 127 -15.70 9.14 -23.54
C GLY A 127 -15.87 8.54 -22.15
N LEU A 128 -14.78 8.10 -21.51
CA LEU A 128 -14.79 7.43 -20.22
C LEU A 128 -14.54 8.42 -19.07
N ASP A 129 -15.32 8.26 -18.00
CA ASP A 129 -15.12 9.02 -16.76
C ASP A 129 -14.23 8.23 -15.79
N ALA A 130 -13.27 8.93 -15.18
CA ALA A 130 -12.43 8.39 -14.13
C ALA A 130 -12.40 9.32 -12.92
N GLY A 131 -12.18 8.75 -11.72
CA GLY A 131 -12.13 9.49 -10.46
C GLY A 131 -11.27 8.81 -9.42
N TRP A 132 -11.09 9.47 -8.27
CA TRP A 132 -10.35 8.91 -7.14
C TRP A 132 -11.02 7.65 -6.59
N TYR A 133 -10.22 6.63 -6.32
CA TYR A 133 -10.69 5.40 -5.67
C TYR A 133 -11.22 5.68 -4.27
N GLY A 134 -12.23 4.91 -3.88
CA GLY A 134 -12.82 4.96 -2.56
C GLY A 134 -14.23 4.40 -2.53
N ASN A 135 -14.85 4.55 -1.37
CA ASN A 135 -16.25 4.23 -1.11
C ASN A 135 -16.90 5.36 -0.32
N PHE A 136 -18.23 5.44 -0.36
CA PHE A 136 -18.95 6.24 0.62
C PHE A 136 -18.67 5.70 2.02
N VAL A 137 -18.42 6.58 2.97
CA VAL A 137 -18.12 6.19 4.37
C VAL A 137 -19.21 5.29 4.97
N GLU A 138 -20.47 5.49 4.58
CA GLU A 138 -21.58 4.64 4.99
C GLU A 138 -21.48 3.21 4.45
N ASP A 139 -21.05 3.08 3.19
CA ASP A 139 -20.90 1.77 2.53
C ASP A 139 -19.70 1.01 3.09
N GLU A 140 -18.59 1.69 3.42
CA GLU A 140 -17.44 1.10 4.13
C GLU A 140 -17.85 0.50 5.47
N ARG A 141 -18.73 1.19 6.22
CA ARG A 141 -19.28 0.67 7.48
C ARG A 141 -20.16 -0.56 7.28
N ALA A 142 -20.90 -0.63 6.17
CA ALA A 142 -21.71 -1.78 5.82
C ALA A 142 -20.88 -3.00 5.37
N LEU A 143 -19.73 -2.75 4.71
CA LEU A 143 -18.72 -3.77 4.38
C LEU A 143 -18.03 -4.29 5.64
N ASP A 144 -18.03 -3.49 6.69
CA ASP A 144 -17.45 -3.72 8.02
C ASP A 144 -18.51 -4.16 9.05
N ALA A 145 -19.36 -5.14 8.70
CA ALA A 145 -20.53 -5.56 9.51
C ALA A 145 -20.20 -6.00 10.95
N ASP A 146 -18.93 -6.26 11.28
CA ASP A 146 -18.48 -6.58 12.65
C ASP A 146 -18.03 -5.35 13.44
N ARG A 147 -18.07 -4.16 12.84
CA ARG A 147 -17.68 -2.93 13.51
C ARG A 147 -18.89 -2.22 14.06
N GLU A 148 -19.12 -2.36 15.36
CA GLU A 148 -20.03 -1.45 16.07
C GLU A 148 -19.53 -0.01 15.88
N ALA A 149 -20.42 0.88 15.45
CA ALA A 149 -20.10 2.29 15.32
C ALA A 149 -19.67 2.83 16.69
N GLU A 150 -18.41 3.24 16.82
CA GLU A 150 -17.99 3.91 18.04
C GLU A 150 -18.84 5.16 18.29
N PRO A 151 -19.37 5.32 19.50
CA PRO A 151 -20.14 6.52 19.84
C PRO A 151 -19.24 7.74 19.70
N GLY A 152 -19.54 8.61 18.75
CA GLY A 152 -18.80 9.85 18.53
C GLY A 152 -17.98 9.91 17.25
N ALA A 153 -18.01 8.92 16.37
CA ALA A 153 -17.36 8.99 15.07
C ALA A 153 -17.96 10.14 14.21
N PRO A 154 -17.20 11.20 13.90
CA PRO A 154 -17.77 12.50 13.51
C PRO A 154 -18.14 12.62 12.02
N VAL A 155 -17.84 11.66 11.15
CA VAL A 155 -18.08 11.82 9.71
C VAL A 155 -19.06 10.76 9.23
N ARG A 156 -20.31 11.14 9.05
CA ARG A 156 -21.36 10.30 8.45
C ARG A 156 -21.38 10.39 6.93
N GLU A 157 -20.76 11.40 6.34
CA GLU A 157 -20.75 11.66 4.91
C GLU A 157 -19.30 11.85 4.44
N GLY A 158 -18.96 11.28 3.28
CA GLY A 158 -17.64 11.44 2.66
C GLY A 158 -17.31 10.31 1.70
N TRP A 159 -16.24 10.50 0.97
CA TRP A 159 -15.61 9.49 0.12
C TRP A 159 -14.27 9.11 0.73
N MET A 160 -14.05 7.83 1.02
CA MET A 160 -12.88 7.33 1.75
C MET A 160 -12.10 6.33 0.90
N THR A 161 -10.79 6.51 0.82
CA THR A 161 -9.87 5.61 0.12
C THR A 161 -9.37 4.47 1.02
N TYR A 162 -8.51 3.59 0.47
CA TYR A 162 -7.90 2.46 1.17
C TYR A 162 -6.77 2.88 2.13
N PRO A 163 -6.37 2.02 3.10
CA PRO A 163 -5.34 2.36 4.09
C PRO A 163 -3.94 2.54 3.50
N HIS A 164 -3.10 3.28 4.22
CA HIS A 164 -1.72 3.66 3.87
C HIS A 164 -0.66 2.56 4.01
N HIS A 165 -0.99 1.41 4.56
CA HIS A 165 -0.01 0.37 4.94
C HIS A 165 0.83 -0.11 3.74
N PRO A 166 2.17 -0.20 3.86
CA PRO A 166 3.03 -0.65 2.76
C PRO A 166 2.91 -2.14 2.38
N ARG A 167 2.13 -2.92 3.09
CA ARG A 167 1.75 -4.27 2.61
C ARG A 167 0.93 -4.24 1.31
N PHE A 168 0.33 -3.09 0.98
CA PHE A 168 -0.31 -2.82 -0.32
C PHE A 168 0.73 -2.37 -1.35
N GLY A 169 0.60 -2.80 -2.60
CA GLY A 169 1.57 -2.55 -3.66
C GLY A 169 1.88 -1.09 -3.88
N SER A 170 0.88 -0.26 -4.09
CA SER A 170 1.07 1.16 -4.33
C SER A 170 1.81 1.85 -3.19
N ASN A 171 1.41 1.58 -1.94
CA ASN A 171 2.04 2.17 -0.77
C ASN A 171 3.50 1.71 -0.59
N TYR A 172 3.78 0.42 -0.88
CA TYR A 172 5.16 -0.08 -0.90
C TYR A 172 6.03 0.67 -1.91
N ARG A 173 5.51 0.89 -3.12
CA ARG A 173 6.24 1.64 -4.16
C ARG A 173 6.51 3.08 -3.72
N GLY A 174 5.51 3.75 -3.13
CA GLY A 174 5.69 5.09 -2.56
C GLY A 174 6.73 5.13 -1.45
N LEU A 175 6.76 4.11 -0.57
CA LEU A 175 7.80 3.96 0.46
C LEU A 175 9.21 3.86 -0.15
N THR A 176 9.34 3.27 -1.34
CA THR A 176 10.61 3.19 -2.08
C THR A 176 10.98 4.46 -2.87
N GLY A 177 10.21 5.55 -2.74
CA GLY A 177 10.43 6.80 -3.47
C GLY A 177 10.07 6.73 -4.95
N ARG A 178 9.18 5.81 -5.35
CA ARG A 178 8.77 5.58 -6.74
C ARG A 178 7.30 5.87 -6.96
N MET A 179 6.92 6.02 -8.21
CA MET A 179 5.53 6.19 -8.63
C MET A 179 4.82 4.85 -8.70
N ASP A 180 3.56 4.82 -8.30
CA ASP A 180 2.65 3.70 -8.54
C ASP A 180 1.25 4.21 -8.80
N LEU A 181 0.61 3.66 -9.82
CA LEU A 181 -0.74 4.01 -10.21
C LEU A 181 -1.63 2.78 -10.05
N LEU A 182 -2.42 2.79 -8.97
CA LEU A 182 -3.49 1.83 -8.76
C LEU A 182 -4.63 2.16 -9.71
N LEU A 183 -5.01 1.24 -10.55
CA LEU A 183 -6.18 1.32 -11.43
C LEU A 183 -7.23 0.31 -10.99
N GLU A 184 -8.47 0.77 -10.78
CA GLU A 184 -9.59 -0.03 -10.29
C GLU A 184 -10.77 0.08 -11.27
N CYS A 185 -10.81 -0.85 -12.23
CA CYS A 185 -11.95 -0.95 -13.15
C CYS A 185 -13.23 -1.26 -12.40
N TYR A 186 -14.33 -0.59 -12.75
CA TYR A 186 -15.59 -0.78 -12.07
C TYR A 186 -16.17 -2.18 -12.30
N SER A 187 -16.33 -2.95 -11.23
CA SER A 187 -16.76 -4.36 -11.30
C SER A 187 -18.19 -4.55 -11.80
N TYR A 188 -19.02 -3.52 -11.76
CA TYR A 188 -20.45 -3.61 -12.16
C TYR A 188 -20.70 -3.22 -13.62
N ILE A 189 -19.63 -3.10 -14.42
CA ILE A 189 -19.70 -3.09 -15.88
C ILE A 189 -19.24 -4.43 -16.45
N SER A 190 -19.55 -4.71 -17.71
CA SER A 190 -19.20 -5.99 -18.35
C SER A 190 -17.69 -6.21 -18.42
N PHE A 191 -17.27 -7.47 -18.52
CA PHE A 191 -15.85 -7.81 -18.66
C PHE A 191 -15.20 -7.12 -19.88
N ALA A 192 -15.90 -7.08 -21.01
CA ALA A 192 -15.40 -6.43 -22.23
C ALA A 192 -15.21 -4.91 -22.03
N GLU A 193 -16.10 -4.26 -21.30
CA GLU A 193 -15.97 -2.84 -20.95
C GLU A 193 -14.79 -2.60 -20.03
N ARG A 194 -14.57 -3.47 -19.02
CA ARG A 194 -13.39 -3.38 -18.15
C ARG A 194 -12.08 -3.48 -18.93
N VAL A 195 -11.99 -4.43 -19.87
CA VAL A 195 -10.80 -4.58 -20.73
C VAL A 195 -10.54 -3.31 -21.55
N ARG A 196 -11.59 -2.74 -22.19
CA ARG A 196 -11.46 -1.49 -22.96
C ARG A 196 -11.06 -0.31 -22.08
N THR A 197 -11.65 -0.21 -20.89
CA THR A 197 -11.36 0.87 -19.94
C THR A 197 -9.92 0.81 -19.44
N ALA A 198 -9.44 -0.37 -19.04
CA ALA A 198 -8.06 -0.57 -18.60
C ALA A 198 -7.07 -0.24 -19.73
N TYR A 199 -7.33 -0.75 -20.95
CA TYR A 199 -6.52 -0.44 -22.12
C TYR A 199 -6.45 1.08 -22.39
N ALA A 200 -7.61 1.76 -22.42
CA ALA A 200 -7.69 3.19 -22.68
C ALA A 200 -6.91 4.01 -21.63
N PHE A 201 -7.09 3.70 -20.35
CA PHE A 201 -6.39 4.43 -19.29
C PHE A 201 -4.87 4.20 -19.33
N MET A 202 -4.43 2.94 -19.49
CA MET A 202 -3.00 2.63 -19.65
C MET A 202 -2.41 3.32 -20.88
N LEU A 203 -3.12 3.35 -22.01
CA LEU A 203 -2.66 4.02 -23.22
C LEU A 203 -2.43 5.51 -23.01
N GLU A 204 -3.39 6.21 -22.39
CA GLU A 204 -3.24 7.65 -22.11
C GLU A 204 -2.15 7.92 -21.08
N THR A 205 -2.00 7.06 -20.07
CA THR A 205 -0.88 7.14 -19.11
C THR A 205 0.47 6.98 -19.82
N LEU A 206 0.62 5.96 -20.67
CA LEU A 206 1.87 5.73 -21.42
C LEU A 206 2.19 6.87 -22.39
N ARG A 207 1.18 7.46 -23.05
CA ARG A 207 1.35 8.64 -23.90
C ARG A 207 1.86 9.84 -23.11
N HIS A 208 1.28 10.10 -21.94
CA HIS A 208 1.72 11.18 -21.06
C HIS A 208 3.16 10.95 -20.58
N VAL A 209 3.47 9.75 -20.08
CA VAL A 209 4.83 9.40 -19.61
C VAL A 209 5.86 9.49 -20.73
N ALA A 210 5.51 9.06 -21.95
CA ALA A 210 6.41 9.18 -23.10
C ALA A 210 6.71 10.64 -23.46
N ALA A 211 5.71 11.51 -23.37
CA ALA A 211 5.86 12.94 -23.64
C ALA A 211 6.63 13.70 -22.53
N HIS A 212 6.60 13.21 -21.30
CA HIS A 212 7.22 13.84 -20.12
C HIS A 212 8.30 12.95 -19.46
N ARG A 213 8.93 12.10 -20.27
CA ARG A 213 9.86 11.05 -19.81
C ARG A 213 10.95 11.59 -18.88
N ASP A 214 11.59 12.67 -19.26
CA ASP A 214 12.74 13.19 -18.53
C ASP A 214 12.32 13.78 -17.17
N GLU A 215 11.14 14.40 -17.09
CA GLU A 215 10.54 14.90 -15.86
C GLU A 215 10.19 13.76 -14.90
N VAL A 216 9.62 12.66 -15.40
CA VAL A 216 9.30 11.45 -14.60
C VAL A 216 10.57 10.82 -14.04
N VAL A 217 11.57 10.60 -14.89
CA VAL A 217 12.84 9.97 -14.49
C VAL A 217 13.59 10.85 -13.47
N GLN A 218 13.63 12.15 -13.68
CA GLN A 218 14.29 13.08 -12.76
C GLN A 218 13.58 13.10 -11.40
N THR A 219 12.25 13.19 -11.39
CA THR A 219 11.47 13.20 -10.14
C THR A 219 11.74 11.94 -9.29
N VAL A 220 11.82 10.77 -9.92
CA VAL A 220 12.15 9.53 -9.21
C VAL A 220 13.60 9.50 -8.77
N ALA A 221 14.55 9.85 -9.66
CA ALA A 221 15.98 9.84 -9.34
C ALA A 221 16.32 10.71 -8.12
N GLU A 222 15.67 11.86 -7.97
CA GLU A 222 15.80 12.75 -6.81
C GLU A 222 15.13 12.22 -5.55
N SER A 223 14.23 11.22 -5.69
CA SER A 223 13.40 10.72 -4.61
C SER A 223 13.83 9.36 -4.03
N ILE A 224 14.85 8.72 -4.59
CA ILE A 224 15.30 7.41 -4.09
C ILE A 224 16.14 7.49 -2.81
N THR A 225 16.62 8.69 -2.42
CA THR A 225 17.36 8.89 -1.18
C THR A 225 16.42 8.96 0.00
N PRO A 226 16.59 8.16 1.06
CA PRO A 226 15.70 8.19 2.22
C PRO A 226 15.69 9.54 2.91
N ARG A 227 14.55 9.87 3.53
CA ARG A 227 14.40 11.06 4.38
C ARG A 227 15.20 10.88 5.68
N GLU A 228 15.53 11.99 6.33
CA GLU A 228 16.11 11.97 7.69
C GLU A 228 15.06 11.61 8.75
N ARG A 229 13.81 12.00 8.51
CA ARG A 229 12.67 11.69 9.38
C ARG A 229 11.64 10.89 8.58
N ILE A 230 11.21 9.75 9.14
CA ILE A 230 10.36 8.76 8.48
C ILE A 230 9.15 8.50 9.36
N ALA A 231 7.96 8.68 8.80
CA ALA A 231 6.72 8.28 9.45
C ALA A 231 6.61 6.74 9.44
N ILE A 232 6.22 6.18 10.58
CA ILE A 232 6.00 4.75 10.80
C ILE A 232 4.56 4.43 11.22
N ARG A 233 3.75 5.45 11.44
CA ARG A 233 2.30 5.40 11.64
C ARG A 233 1.67 6.62 11.01
N TYR A 234 0.41 6.49 10.62
CA TYR A 234 -0.35 7.56 9.97
C TYR A 234 -1.74 7.76 10.59
N GLY A 235 -2.18 9.01 10.59
CA GLY A 235 -3.56 9.37 10.77
C GLY A 235 -4.24 9.65 9.43
N LEU A 236 -5.53 9.33 9.33
CA LEU A 236 -6.35 9.67 8.17
C LEU A 236 -7.05 11.00 8.38
N GLU A 237 -6.85 11.91 7.45
CA GLU A 237 -7.47 13.24 7.41
C GLU A 237 -8.26 13.43 6.12
N ARG A 238 -9.09 14.46 6.09
CA ARG A 238 -9.74 14.93 4.86
C ARG A 238 -8.82 15.92 4.12
N PHE A 239 -8.93 15.94 2.80
CA PHE A 239 -8.41 17.05 2.00
C PHE A 239 -9.21 18.31 2.26
N GLU A 240 -8.61 19.49 2.05
CA GLU A 240 -9.27 20.78 2.25
C GLU A 240 -10.43 20.98 1.27
N SER A 241 -10.23 20.59 0.03
CA SER A 241 -11.25 20.69 -1.02
C SER A 241 -12.04 19.40 -1.14
N PRO A 242 -13.36 19.47 -1.25
CA PRO A 242 -14.18 18.32 -1.57
C PRO A 242 -13.89 17.83 -3.00
N ILE A 243 -14.30 16.59 -3.28
CA ILE A 243 -14.24 16.03 -4.63
C ILE A 243 -15.65 15.75 -5.17
N GLU A 244 -15.77 15.78 -6.49
CA GLU A 244 -16.99 15.39 -7.18
C GLU A 244 -17.02 13.88 -7.38
N ILE A 245 -18.08 13.23 -6.90
CA ILE A 245 -18.34 11.81 -7.09
C ILE A 245 -19.54 11.63 -7.99
N LEU A 246 -19.30 11.08 -9.18
CA LEU A 246 -20.35 10.69 -10.10
C LEU A 246 -21.05 9.43 -9.57
N THR A 247 -22.33 9.54 -9.26
CA THR A 247 -23.11 8.43 -8.69
C THR A 247 -24.55 8.41 -9.25
N ARG A 248 -25.47 7.78 -8.53
CA ARG A 248 -26.89 7.62 -8.89
C ARG A 248 -27.79 7.91 -7.70
N THR A 249 -29.03 8.31 -7.98
CA THR A 249 -30.08 8.51 -6.98
C THR A 249 -31.34 7.74 -7.40
N PRO A 250 -31.84 6.75 -6.61
CA PRO A 250 -31.16 6.18 -5.46
C PRO A 250 -29.82 5.54 -5.82
N ARG A 251 -28.96 5.22 -4.85
CA ARG A 251 -27.65 4.58 -5.08
C ARG A 251 -27.78 3.11 -5.45
N THR A 252 -28.42 2.86 -6.61
CA THR A 252 -28.61 1.56 -7.24
C THR A 252 -28.14 1.62 -8.68
N LEU A 253 -27.89 0.48 -9.32
CA LEU A 253 -27.37 0.46 -10.71
C LEU A 253 -28.34 1.07 -11.72
N ASP A 254 -29.63 1.09 -11.43
CA ASP A 254 -30.72 1.67 -12.26
C ASP A 254 -31.14 3.08 -11.80
N GLY A 255 -30.55 3.60 -10.71
CA GLY A 255 -30.84 4.95 -10.23
C GLY A 255 -30.47 6.03 -11.25
N ALA A 256 -31.15 7.19 -11.16
CA ALA A 256 -30.88 8.32 -12.02
C ALA A 256 -29.45 8.87 -11.83
N PRO A 257 -28.74 9.20 -12.93
CA PRO A 257 -27.41 9.78 -12.85
C PRO A 257 -27.40 11.09 -12.03
N THR A 258 -26.44 11.20 -11.10
CA THR A 258 -26.22 12.40 -10.30
C THR A 258 -24.74 12.58 -9.99
N ALA A 259 -24.36 13.71 -9.44
CA ALA A 259 -23.04 14.00 -8.90
C ALA A 259 -23.17 14.58 -7.49
N LEU A 260 -22.26 14.22 -6.62
CA LEU A 260 -22.19 14.70 -5.24
C LEU A 260 -20.83 15.34 -4.99
N SER A 261 -20.81 16.49 -4.33
CA SER A 261 -19.59 17.11 -3.82
C SER A 261 -19.39 16.65 -2.38
N LEU A 262 -18.34 15.88 -2.11
CA LEU A 262 -18.14 15.21 -0.82
C LEU A 262 -16.75 15.51 -0.25
N PRO A 263 -16.62 15.55 1.09
CA PRO A 263 -15.31 15.51 1.73
C PRO A 263 -14.53 14.25 1.28
N TYR A 264 -13.27 14.43 0.92
CA TYR A 264 -12.38 13.31 0.55
C TYR A 264 -11.46 12.93 1.70
N LEU A 265 -11.70 11.75 2.27
CA LEU A 265 -10.87 11.15 3.30
C LEU A 265 -9.81 10.27 2.62
N GLY A 266 -8.67 10.86 2.36
CA GLY A 266 -7.58 10.21 1.61
C GLY A 266 -6.23 10.89 1.84
N ARG A 267 -6.17 11.84 2.78
CA ARG A 267 -4.93 12.51 3.19
C ARG A 267 -4.36 11.78 4.40
N PHE A 268 -3.30 11.02 4.18
CA PHE A 268 -2.57 10.38 5.26
C PHE A 268 -1.43 11.28 5.73
N VAL A 269 -1.33 11.49 7.06
CA VAL A 269 -0.32 12.33 7.71
C VAL A 269 0.41 11.50 8.74
N GLY A 270 1.73 11.57 8.76
CA GLY A 270 2.54 10.85 9.72
C GLY A 270 2.19 11.23 11.16
N SER A 271 1.64 10.29 11.94
CA SER A 271 1.26 10.48 13.35
C SER A 271 2.39 10.08 14.30
N THR A 272 3.23 9.11 13.90
CA THR A 272 4.46 8.75 14.60
C THR A 272 5.62 8.84 13.62
N VAL A 273 6.59 9.70 13.91
CA VAL A 273 7.73 9.97 13.03
C VAL A 273 9.01 9.74 13.83
N VAL A 274 9.93 8.95 13.27
CA VAL A 274 11.23 8.65 13.87
C VAL A 274 12.36 9.32 13.09
N ASP A 275 13.43 9.70 13.78
CA ASP A 275 14.69 10.06 13.16
C ASP A 275 15.33 8.80 12.60
N ARG A 276 15.79 8.84 11.36
CA ARG A 276 16.39 7.70 10.68
C ARG A 276 17.70 7.32 11.37
N PRO A 277 17.82 6.15 12.03
CA PRO A 277 19.08 5.72 12.63
C PRO A 277 20.11 5.44 11.54
N THR A 278 21.39 5.40 11.91
CA THR A 278 22.48 5.11 10.97
C THR A 278 22.35 3.69 10.38
N ALA A 279 21.95 2.73 11.22
CA ALA A 279 21.75 1.34 10.81
C ALA A 279 20.86 0.61 11.81
N TYR A 280 20.47 -0.59 11.46
CA TYR A 280 19.91 -1.59 12.38
C TYR A 280 20.82 -2.81 12.48
N LEU A 281 20.84 -3.44 13.63
CA LEU A 281 21.39 -4.77 13.83
C LEU A 281 20.22 -5.75 13.96
N VAL A 282 20.23 -6.76 13.12
CA VAL A 282 19.10 -7.69 12.98
C VAL A 282 19.56 -9.14 12.96
N PRO A 283 18.76 -10.09 13.48
CA PRO A 283 19.05 -11.51 13.42
C PRO A 283 19.03 -12.06 11.99
N ALA A 284 19.67 -13.21 11.76
CA ALA A 284 19.86 -13.83 10.46
C ALA A 284 18.53 -13.98 9.66
N ARG A 285 17.43 -14.34 10.33
CA ARG A 285 16.12 -14.48 9.69
C ARG A 285 15.65 -13.15 9.09
N MET A 286 15.73 -12.07 9.87
CA MET A 286 15.35 -10.74 9.41
C MET A 286 16.31 -10.22 8.33
N ALA A 287 17.61 -10.51 8.47
CA ALA A 287 18.61 -10.18 7.45
C ALA A 287 18.31 -10.84 6.10
N ALA A 288 17.92 -12.12 6.11
CA ALA A 288 17.52 -12.82 4.90
C ALA A 288 16.28 -12.18 4.25
N HIS A 289 15.29 -11.81 5.05
CA HIS A 289 14.09 -11.13 4.58
C HIS A 289 14.39 -9.76 3.95
N LEU A 290 15.19 -8.93 4.61
CA LEU A 290 15.58 -7.61 4.09
C LEU A 290 16.37 -7.71 2.77
N ARG A 291 17.16 -8.78 2.55
CA ARG A 291 17.81 -9.04 1.25
C ARG A 291 16.80 -9.33 0.14
N LEU A 292 15.67 -9.96 0.42
CA LEU A 292 14.61 -10.17 -0.58
C LEU A 292 14.02 -8.84 -1.09
N HIS A 293 14.01 -7.80 -0.26
CA HIS A 293 13.65 -6.45 -0.67
C HIS A 293 14.71 -5.77 -1.52
N GLY A 294 15.95 -6.27 -1.55
CA GLY A 294 17.07 -5.69 -2.28
C GLY A 294 17.97 -4.80 -1.41
N LEU A 295 17.79 -4.82 -0.08
CA LEU A 295 18.67 -4.10 0.84
C LEU A 295 20.06 -4.73 0.89
N THR A 296 21.08 -3.87 0.92
CA THR A 296 22.46 -4.25 1.14
C THR A 296 22.74 -4.34 2.64
N LEU A 297 23.26 -5.46 3.08
CA LEU A 297 23.60 -5.72 4.48
C LEU A 297 25.07 -6.13 4.61
N ARG A 298 25.65 -5.85 5.77
CA ARG A 298 27.00 -6.26 6.13
C ARG A 298 26.96 -7.25 7.28
N GLU A 299 27.93 -8.12 7.38
CA GLU A 299 28.12 -8.96 8.58
C GLU A 299 28.40 -8.06 9.77
N ALA A 300 27.78 -8.33 10.90
CA ALA A 300 27.98 -7.58 12.13
C ALA A 300 28.81 -8.42 13.12
N VAL A 301 29.99 -7.91 13.47
CA VAL A 301 30.90 -8.58 14.41
C VAL A 301 31.45 -7.53 15.39
N GLY A 302 31.52 -7.89 16.66
CA GLY A 302 32.08 -7.02 17.71
C GLY A 302 31.01 -6.36 18.57
N THR A 303 31.39 -5.24 19.19
CA THR A 303 30.54 -4.48 20.11
C THR A 303 30.16 -3.14 19.48
N PHE A 304 28.88 -2.80 19.56
CA PHE A 304 28.33 -1.53 19.05
C PHE A 304 27.63 -0.77 20.16
N GLU A 305 27.66 0.54 20.11
CA GLU A 305 26.71 1.38 20.85
C GLU A 305 25.36 1.27 20.16
N VAL A 306 24.36 0.79 20.90
CA VAL A 306 23.03 0.52 20.35
C VAL A 306 21.92 1.03 21.27
N GLU A 307 20.76 1.18 20.68
CA GLU A 307 19.48 1.33 21.38
C GLU A 307 18.69 0.04 21.20
N VAL A 308 18.40 -0.62 22.33
CA VAL A 308 17.64 -1.89 22.38
C VAL A 308 16.22 -1.59 22.81
N PRO A 309 15.20 -1.95 22.02
CA PRO A 309 13.82 -1.70 22.42
C PRO A 309 13.36 -2.74 23.44
N VAL A 310 12.66 -2.23 24.48
CA VAL A 310 12.05 -3.01 25.55
C VAL A 310 10.55 -2.79 25.49
N VAL A 311 9.75 -3.84 25.47
CA VAL A 311 8.30 -3.75 25.36
C VAL A 311 7.69 -3.21 26.64
N GLU A 312 7.01 -2.07 26.54
CA GLU A 312 6.30 -1.42 27.63
C GLU A 312 4.79 -1.69 27.60
N GLY A 313 4.25 -1.95 26.40
CA GLY A 313 2.84 -2.18 26.22
C GLY A 313 2.51 -2.97 24.95
N LEU A 314 1.47 -3.78 25.07
CA LEU A 314 0.81 -4.48 23.99
C LEU A 314 -0.65 -4.00 24.00
N GLY A 315 -0.96 -2.98 23.21
CA GLY A 315 -2.32 -2.49 23.05
C GLY A 315 -3.16 -3.46 22.23
N SER A 316 -4.43 -3.64 22.55
CA SER A 316 -5.35 -4.30 21.63
C SER A 316 -5.70 -3.31 20.51
N LYS A 317 -5.48 -3.64 19.25
CA LYS A 317 -6.12 -2.90 18.16
C LYS A 317 -7.63 -3.13 18.27
N GLY A 318 -8.34 -2.13 18.81
CA GLY A 318 -9.78 -2.02 18.66
C GLY A 318 -10.07 -1.70 17.19
N GLY A 319 -10.14 -2.69 16.34
CA GLY A 319 -10.43 -2.49 14.94
C GLY A 319 -10.01 -3.70 14.14
N ARG A 320 -10.89 -4.13 13.32
CA ARG A 320 -10.85 -5.24 12.40
C ARG A 320 -9.49 -5.51 11.79
N ALA A 321 -9.23 -6.79 11.63
CA ALA A 321 -8.34 -7.33 10.61
C ALA A 321 -8.83 -7.00 9.18
N ILE A 322 -8.90 -5.70 8.81
CA ILE A 322 -9.04 -5.25 7.41
C ILE A 322 -7.94 -5.91 6.54
N LEU A 323 -6.98 -6.53 7.17
CA LEU A 323 -5.71 -6.91 6.59
C LEU A 323 -5.47 -8.42 6.60
N GLU A 324 -6.46 -9.25 6.95
CA GLU A 324 -6.37 -10.73 6.88
C GLU A 324 -5.15 -11.34 7.61
N ALA A 325 -4.51 -10.59 8.51
CA ALA A 325 -3.46 -11.06 9.39
C ALA A 325 -3.92 -10.94 10.85
N GLU A 326 -3.56 -11.89 11.69
CA GLU A 326 -3.72 -11.74 13.15
C GLU A 326 -2.91 -10.50 13.56
N ALA A 327 -3.61 -9.41 13.86
CA ALA A 327 -2.98 -8.18 14.27
C ALA A 327 -2.35 -8.39 15.64
N VAL A 328 -1.04 -8.31 15.72
CA VAL A 328 -0.36 -8.03 16.98
C VAL A 328 -0.76 -6.62 17.39
N GLY A 329 -1.26 -6.44 18.62
CA GLY A 329 -1.72 -5.13 19.09
C GLY A 329 -0.65 -4.06 19.00
N GLU A 330 -1.03 -2.77 19.12
CA GLU A 330 -0.08 -1.66 19.08
C GLU A 330 1.04 -1.87 20.08
N LEU A 331 2.26 -2.02 19.56
CA LEU A 331 3.46 -2.15 20.38
C LEU A 331 3.90 -0.76 20.82
N SER A 332 4.24 -0.61 22.11
CA SER A 332 4.98 0.54 22.63
C SER A 332 6.26 0.07 23.27
N VAL A 333 7.35 0.81 23.06
CA VAL A 333 8.68 0.44 23.55
C VAL A 333 9.37 1.61 24.22
N SER A 334 10.19 1.28 25.24
CA SER A 334 11.27 2.16 25.73
C SER A 334 12.60 1.71 25.13
N TRP A 335 13.61 2.58 25.17
CA TRP A 335 14.92 2.32 24.57
C TRP A 335 16.01 2.28 25.61
N ARG A 336 16.75 1.17 25.70
CA ARG A 336 17.95 1.05 26.53
C ARG A 336 19.20 1.28 25.69
N ARG A 337 19.92 2.35 25.95
CA ARG A 337 21.17 2.68 25.28
C ARG A 337 22.37 2.08 25.98
N GLY A 338 23.33 1.55 25.23
CA GLY A 338 24.62 1.08 25.75
C GLY A 338 25.33 0.12 24.78
N PRO A 339 26.56 -0.26 25.15
CA PRO A 339 27.33 -1.21 24.34
C PRO A 339 26.72 -2.62 24.41
N ARG A 340 26.61 -3.24 23.24
CA ARG A 340 26.18 -4.65 23.10
C ARG A 340 27.12 -5.38 22.15
N THR A 341 27.53 -6.57 22.54
CA THR A 341 28.21 -7.51 21.64
C THR A 341 27.17 -8.20 20.77
N VAL A 342 27.35 -8.10 19.47
CA VAL A 342 26.41 -8.65 18.50
C VAL A 342 26.44 -10.17 18.52
N PRO A 343 25.29 -10.86 18.61
CA PRO A 343 25.23 -12.31 18.52
C PRO A 343 25.71 -12.82 17.17
N PRO A 344 26.31 -14.03 17.10
CA PRO A 344 26.72 -14.64 15.84
C PRO A 344 25.58 -14.74 14.82
N GLY A 345 25.87 -14.44 13.54
CA GLY A 345 24.90 -14.51 12.47
C GLY A 345 24.01 -13.30 12.29
N TRP A 346 24.17 -12.28 13.12
CA TRP A 346 23.47 -11.01 12.93
C TRP A 346 24.09 -10.19 11.79
N ALA A 347 23.30 -9.29 11.24
CA ALA A 347 23.73 -8.39 10.17
C ALA A 347 23.46 -6.93 10.51
N LEU A 348 24.32 -6.05 10.01
CA LEU A 348 24.15 -4.61 10.00
C LEU A 348 23.42 -4.19 8.70
N VAL A 349 22.37 -3.42 8.87
CA VAL A 349 21.53 -2.85 7.80
C VAL A 349 21.71 -1.34 7.80
N PRO A 350 22.58 -0.77 6.97
CA PRO A 350 22.68 0.68 6.81
C PRO A 350 21.36 1.24 6.28
N THR A 351 20.98 2.43 6.75
CA THR A 351 19.75 3.10 6.29
C THR A 351 20.00 4.17 5.24
N ASP A 352 21.23 4.54 4.98
CA ASP A 352 21.68 5.52 3.97
C ASP A 352 21.75 4.94 2.54
N GLN A 353 20.88 4.01 2.22
CA GLN A 353 20.77 3.35 0.92
C GLN A 353 19.37 3.59 0.31
N PRO A 354 19.17 3.40 -1.00
CA PRO A 354 17.91 3.73 -1.69
C PRO A 354 16.64 3.14 -1.06
N LEU A 355 16.74 1.94 -0.46
CA LEU A 355 15.64 1.27 0.24
C LEU A 355 15.67 1.47 1.76
N GLY A 356 16.42 2.47 2.26
CA GLY A 356 16.55 2.72 3.69
C GLY A 356 15.22 2.98 4.39
N ALA A 357 14.25 3.61 3.71
CA ALA A 357 12.91 3.80 4.27
C ALA A 357 12.18 2.48 4.52
N VAL A 358 12.36 1.47 3.64
CA VAL A 358 11.83 0.11 3.86
C VAL A 358 12.47 -0.54 5.08
N ALA A 359 13.80 -0.37 5.26
CA ALA A 359 14.49 -0.87 6.43
C ALA A 359 13.94 -0.25 7.72
N VAL A 360 13.75 1.08 7.74
CA VAL A 360 13.18 1.78 8.90
C VAL A 360 11.76 1.30 9.17
N TYR A 361 10.89 1.28 8.17
CA TYR A 361 9.49 0.89 8.36
C TYR A 361 9.34 -0.54 8.89
N LEU A 362 10.15 -1.48 8.37
CA LEU A 362 10.16 -2.87 8.83
C LEU A 362 10.83 -3.05 10.20
N CYS A 363 11.90 -2.30 10.48
CA CYS A 363 12.69 -2.49 11.69
C CYS A 363 12.24 -1.65 12.89
N GLU A 364 11.37 -0.66 12.70
CA GLU A 364 10.83 0.07 13.84
C GLU A 364 9.76 -0.75 14.58
N PRO A 365 9.96 -0.99 15.90
CA PRO A 365 9.03 -1.84 16.66
C PRO A 365 7.60 -1.31 16.69
N GLU A 366 7.46 0.01 16.72
CA GLU A 366 6.17 0.70 16.78
C GLU A 366 5.53 0.98 15.41
N SER A 367 6.14 0.47 14.33
CA SER A 367 5.58 0.61 12.98
C SER A 367 4.25 -0.14 12.87
N ASP A 368 3.26 0.50 12.26
CA ASP A 368 1.93 -0.07 12.06
C ASP A 368 1.88 -1.16 10.97
N ASP A 369 2.99 -1.37 10.26
CA ASP A 369 3.19 -2.44 9.29
C ASP A 369 4.64 -2.99 9.34
N GLY A 370 5.25 -2.98 10.55
CA GLY A 370 6.61 -3.42 10.78
C GLY A 370 6.78 -4.94 10.88
N ALA A 371 8.01 -5.37 11.20
CA ALA A 371 8.36 -6.79 11.25
C ALA A 371 7.59 -7.56 12.33
N VAL A 372 7.29 -6.93 13.47
CA VAL A 372 6.51 -7.57 14.54
C VAL A 372 5.05 -7.70 14.12
N GLU A 373 4.46 -6.64 13.59
CA GLU A 373 3.08 -6.61 13.08
C GLU A 373 2.85 -7.66 11.97
N ASN A 374 3.84 -7.87 11.13
CA ASN A 374 3.78 -8.84 10.04
C ASN A 374 4.22 -10.27 10.44
N GLY A 375 4.52 -10.53 11.73
CA GLY A 375 4.95 -11.84 12.20
C GLY A 375 6.33 -12.30 11.70
N LEU A 376 7.12 -11.39 11.15
CA LEU A 376 8.51 -11.67 10.71
C LEU A 376 9.45 -11.82 11.91
N LEU A 377 9.16 -11.12 13.00
CA LEU A 377 9.78 -11.30 14.31
C LEU A 377 8.69 -11.63 15.33
N PRO A 378 8.99 -12.51 16.31
CA PRO A 378 8.06 -12.78 17.39
C PRO A 378 7.86 -11.52 18.24
N ALA A 379 6.64 -11.29 18.68
CA ALA A 379 6.36 -10.27 19.69
C ALA A 379 6.92 -10.74 21.04
N PRO A 380 7.83 -9.99 21.67
CA PRO A 380 8.30 -10.31 23.01
C PRO A 380 7.22 -9.99 24.06
N GLY A 381 7.37 -10.56 25.26
CA GLY A 381 6.53 -10.23 26.41
C GLY A 381 6.83 -8.83 26.97
N LEU A 382 5.95 -8.37 27.86
CA LEU A 382 6.16 -7.10 28.59
C LEU A 382 7.48 -7.13 29.37
N GLY A 383 8.27 -6.08 29.27
CA GLY A 383 9.58 -5.96 29.89
C GLY A 383 10.72 -6.70 29.17
N GLU A 384 10.43 -7.44 28.12
CA GLU A 384 11.43 -8.17 27.32
C GLU A 384 12.03 -7.30 26.21
N GLU A 385 13.30 -7.59 25.86
CA GLU A 385 14.01 -6.94 24.78
C GLU A 385 13.62 -7.56 23.42
N LEU A 386 13.38 -6.72 22.41
CA LEU A 386 13.19 -7.18 21.04
C LEU A 386 14.55 -7.44 20.37
N ALA A 387 14.67 -8.53 19.64
CA ALA A 387 15.87 -8.90 18.88
C ALA A 387 16.03 -8.04 17.61
N LEU A 388 16.10 -6.74 17.77
CA LEU A 388 16.27 -5.74 16.72
C LEU A 388 16.79 -4.46 17.39
N TRP A 389 17.99 -4.00 17.01
CA TRP A 389 18.64 -2.90 17.68
C TRP A 389 18.92 -1.75 16.71
N ARG A 390 18.68 -0.52 17.13
CA ARG A 390 19.14 0.68 16.41
C ARG A 390 20.63 0.92 16.68
N VAL A 391 21.35 1.30 15.62
CA VAL A 391 22.67 1.93 15.74
C VAL A 391 22.43 3.43 15.55
N PRO A 392 22.48 4.24 16.63
CA PRO A 392 22.24 5.67 16.53
C PRO A 392 23.30 6.35 15.67
N ALA A 393 23.02 7.57 15.21
CA ALA A 393 24.02 8.38 14.54
C ALA A 393 25.22 8.56 15.48
N LEU A 394 26.43 8.36 14.94
CA LEU A 394 27.63 8.74 15.65
C LEU A 394 27.56 10.26 15.84
N GLY A 395 27.37 10.69 17.09
CA GLY A 395 27.37 12.09 17.46
C GLY A 395 28.73 12.75 17.22
#